data_5fdf65e721c64eafef13b0376e96ea73
#
_entry.id   5fdf65e721c64eafef13b0376e96ea73
#
_cell.length_a   1.000
_cell.length_b   1.000
_cell.length_c   1.000
_cell.angle_alpha   90.00
_cell.angle_beta   90.00
_cell.angle_gamma   90.00
#
_symmetry.space_group_name_H-M   'P 1'
#
loop_
_entity.id
_entity.type
_entity.pdbx_description
1 polymer ?
#
loop_
_entity_poly.entity_id
_entity_poly.type
_entity_poly.pdbx_seq_one_letter_code
_entity_poly.pdbx_strand_id
1 'polypeptide(L)'
;MVKRYGTLTAVDGLTLTARRGEVTSILGPNGAGKTTTIETCEGYRRADGGTVRVLGLDPAADGPRLRPRVGVMLQSGGIPQSVRAIEYLTLLSRFHARPLDPRWLLDTVGLAHVAKTPYRRLSGGQQQRLSLAAALIGRPELVFLDEPTAGMDPQARHATWELVQALRAAGVSVILTTHFMEEAERLSDHVVIIDRGRVVASGSPAELTGSAGQLRFRAQPGLDTENLLAALPPGSAAKESPAGHYLLEVQEAVDPGLLAAVTAWCADRGVLASSLKIESRTLEDVFLELTGRDLRS
;
A
#
# COMPACT_ATOMS: atom_id res chain seq x y z
N MET A 1 12.74 14.63 -7.78
CA MET A 1 13.94 13.93 -7.26
C MET A 1 14.51 13.00 -8.32
N VAL A 2 15.85 12.93 -8.43
CA VAL A 2 16.58 11.99 -9.31
C VAL A 2 17.61 11.22 -8.48
N LYS A 3 17.72 9.90 -8.70
CA LYS A 3 18.73 9.05 -8.07
C LYS A 3 19.29 8.05 -9.06
N ARG A 4 20.64 7.99 -9.13
CA ARG A 4 21.39 7.13 -10.07
C ARG A 4 22.37 6.23 -9.31
N TYR A 5 22.58 5.04 -9.86
CA TYR A 5 23.60 4.08 -9.42
C TYR A 5 24.41 3.66 -10.66
N GLY A 6 25.55 4.27 -10.85
CA GLY A 6 26.32 4.09 -12.08
C GLY A 6 25.49 4.49 -13.30
N THR A 7 25.25 3.54 -14.20
CA THR A 7 24.44 3.75 -15.41
C THR A 7 22.93 3.60 -15.18
N LEU A 8 22.51 3.05 -14.03
CA LEU A 8 21.10 2.84 -13.71
C LEU A 8 20.49 4.09 -13.08
N THR A 9 19.44 4.64 -13.66
CA THR A 9 18.61 5.67 -13.06
C THR A 9 17.46 4.99 -12.30
N ALA A 10 17.60 4.86 -10.99
CA ALA A 10 16.61 4.20 -10.13
C ALA A 10 15.39 5.08 -9.84
N VAL A 11 15.57 6.40 -9.80
CA VAL A 11 14.50 7.39 -9.67
C VAL A 11 14.75 8.47 -10.70
N ASP A 12 13.77 8.74 -11.56
CA ASP A 12 13.91 9.61 -12.73
C ASP A 12 12.84 10.70 -12.74
N GLY A 13 13.17 11.83 -12.12
CA GLY A 13 12.29 12.99 -12.08
C GLY A 13 11.04 12.81 -11.21
N LEU A 14 11.04 11.86 -10.26
CA LEU A 14 9.90 11.56 -9.41
C LEU A 14 9.51 12.79 -8.57
N THR A 15 8.23 13.17 -8.65
CA THR A 15 7.64 14.22 -7.83
C THR A 15 6.43 13.64 -7.09
N LEU A 16 6.45 13.73 -5.77
CA LEU A 16 5.34 13.33 -4.91
C LEU A 16 5.20 14.29 -3.73
N THR A 17 4.01 14.35 -3.16
CA THR A 17 3.72 15.10 -1.94
C THR A 17 2.92 14.20 -1.01
N ALA A 18 3.37 14.09 0.24
CA ALA A 18 2.64 13.46 1.34
C ALA A 18 2.17 14.55 2.30
N ARG A 19 0.90 14.51 2.69
CA ARG A 19 0.31 15.51 3.59
C ARG A 19 0.48 15.08 5.05
N ARG A 20 0.49 16.08 5.95
CA ARG A 20 0.59 15.79 7.38
C ARG A 20 -0.68 15.13 7.90
N GLY A 21 -0.52 14.15 8.78
CA GLY A 21 -1.61 13.41 9.41
C GLY A 21 -2.33 12.43 8.47
N GLU A 22 -1.82 12.25 7.24
CA GLU A 22 -2.36 11.31 6.26
C GLU A 22 -1.45 10.07 6.11
N VAL A 23 -2.05 9.01 5.61
CA VAL A 23 -1.34 7.80 5.15
C VAL A 23 -1.13 7.92 3.64
N THR A 24 0.13 7.96 3.21
CA THR A 24 0.50 7.94 1.79
C THR A 24 1.16 6.61 1.46
N SER A 25 0.58 5.86 0.53
CA SER A 25 1.16 4.61 0.03
C SER A 25 1.91 4.83 -1.26
N ILE A 26 3.09 4.21 -1.36
CA ILE A 26 3.88 4.16 -2.59
C ILE A 26 3.81 2.73 -3.13
N LEU A 27 3.13 2.56 -4.26
CA LEU A 27 2.95 1.30 -4.96
C LEU A 27 3.87 1.22 -6.19
N GLY A 28 4.24 0.02 -6.57
CA GLY A 28 5.03 -0.20 -7.78
C GLY A 28 5.65 -1.60 -7.80
N PRO A 29 6.05 -2.09 -8.97
CA PRO A 29 6.71 -3.39 -9.09
C PRO A 29 8.08 -3.40 -8.41
N ASN A 30 8.67 -4.57 -8.28
CA ASN A 30 10.05 -4.69 -7.81
C ASN A 30 10.98 -3.94 -8.75
N GLY A 31 11.91 -3.16 -8.18
CA GLY A 31 12.82 -2.32 -8.96
C GLY A 31 12.21 -0.99 -9.47
N ALA A 32 10.96 -0.65 -9.15
CA ALA A 32 10.35 0.62 -9.55
C ALA A 32 10.97 1.87 -8.89
N GLY A 33 11.79 1.70 -7.85
CA GLY A 33 12.44 2.80 -7.13
C GLY A 33 11.78 3.15 -5.78
N LYS A 34 10.84 2.32 -5.26
CA LYS A 34 10.15 2.54 -3.97
C LYS A 34 11.13 2.72 -2.81
N THR A 35 11.92 1.70 -2.52
CA THR A 35 12.91 1.71 -1.43
C THR A 35 13.93 2.84 -1.60
N THR A 36 14.43 3.08 -2.83
CA THR A 36 15.33 4.20 -3.10
C THR A 36 14.69 5.55 -2.78
N THR A 37 13.41 5.71 -3.09
CA THR A 37 12.67 6.94 -2.79
C THR A 37 12.52 7.14 -1.29
N ILE A 38 12.11 6.10 -0.56
CA ILE A 38 11.98 6.14 0.90
C ILE A 38 13.33 6.39 1.57
N GLU A 39 14.36 5.62 1.26
CA GLU A 39 15.71 5.78 1.84
C GLU A 39 16.28 7.19 1.59
N THR A 40 15.89 7.83 0.47
CA THR A 40 16.27 9.22 0.21
C THR A 40 15.50 10.19 1.11
N CYS A 41 14.21 9.94 1.36
CA CYS A 41 13.40 10.73 2.29
C CYS A 41 13.85 10.56 3.74
N GLU A 42 14.30 9.37 4.13
CA GLU A 42 14.85 9.06 5.46
C GLU A 42 16.25 9.70 5.69
N GLY A 43 16.93 10.11 4.61
CA GLY A 43 18.27 10.66 4.66
C GLY A 43 19.40 9.63 4.66
N TYR A 44 19.09 8.34 4.40
CA TYR A 44 20.10 7.30 4.21
C TYR A 44 20.80 7.44 2.85
N ARG A 45 20.12 8.03 1.88
CA ARG A 45 20.67 8.30 0.54
C ARG A 45 20.55 9.75 0.19
N ARG A 46 21.49 10.23 -0.62
CA ARG A 46 21.46 11.57 -1.20
C ARG A 46 20.84 11.52 -2.59
N ALA A 47 19.92 12.41 -2.90
CA ALA A 47 19.46 12.62 -4.26
C ALA A 47 20.62 13.18 -5.14
N ASP A 48 20.67 12.76 -6.40
CA ASP A 48 21.64 13.27 -7.39
C ASP A 48 21.08 14.49 -8.14
N GLY A 49 19.75 14.76 -8.01
CA GLY A 49 19.12 15.94 -8.57
C GLY A 49 17.71 16.17 -7.99
N GLY A 50 17.24 17.40 -8.14
CA GLY A 50 15.96 17.83 -7.57
C GLY A 50 16.06 18.19 -6.08
N THR A 51 14.89 18.33 -5.45
CA THR A 51 14.76 18.70 -4.03
C THR A 51 13.98 17.64 -3.26
N VAL A 52 14.39 17.37 -2.02
CA VAL A 52 13.65 16.54 -1.08
C VAL A 52 13.43 17.34 0.20
N ARG A 53 12.20 17.36 0.70
CA ARG A 53 11.85 17.98 1.98
C ARG A 53 10.98 17.03 2.79
N VAL A 54 11.39 16.79 4.02
CA VAL A 54 10.65 15.94 4.97
C VAL A 54 10.41 16.75 6.24
N LEU A 55 9.15 16.94 6.60
CA LEU A 55 8.74 17.86 7.69
C LEU A 55 9.34 19.28 7.55
N GLY A 56 9.55 19.74 6.28
CA GLY A 56 10.16 21.02 5.94
C GLY A 56 11.70 21.05 5.95
N LEU A 57 12.35 19.94 6.34
CA LEU A 57 13.81 19.81 6.46
C LEU A 57 14.40 19.06 5.25
N ASP A 58 15.66 19.32 4.95
CA ASP A 58 16.44 18.55 3.98
C ASP A 58 17.00 17.29 4.68
N PRO A 59 16.59 16.06 4.26
CA PRO A 59 17.03 14.85 4.95
C PRO A 59 18.56 14.65 4.95
N ALA A 60 19.24 15.12 3.90
CA ALA A 60 20.68 14.96 3.75
C ALA A 60 21.48 16.02 4.54
N ALA A 61 20.94 17.24 4.68
CA ALA A 61 21.61 18.34 5.36
C ALA A 61 21.18 18.48 6.83
N ASP A 62 19.88 18.29 7.11
CA ASP A 62 19.28 18.52 8.43
C ASP A 62 19.06 17.22 9.24
N GLY A 63 19.77 16.13 8.93
CA GLY A 63 19.58 14.82 9.56
C GLY A 63 19.48 14.84 11.10
N PRO A 64 20.35 15.55 11.85
CA PRO A 64 20.26 15.64 13.30
C PRO A 64 18.94 16.26 13.83
N ARG A 65 18.32 17.15 13.05
CA ARG A 65 17.03 17.78 13.38
C ARG A 65 15.84 16.93 12.95
N LEU A 66 16.00 16.13 11.89
CA LEU A 66 14.95 15.29 11.32
C LEU A 66 14.78 13.97 12.09
N ARG A 67 15.88 13.26 12.38
CA ARG A 67 15.84 11.92 13.00
C ARG A 67 15.01 11.81 14.28
N PRO A 68 15.03 12.76 15.21
CA PRO A 68 14.18 12.67 16.42
C PRO A 68 12.67 12.76 16.12
N ARG A 69 12.27 13.21 14.94
CA ARG A 69 10.89 13.47 14.54
C ARG A 69 10.33 12.37 13.62
N VAL A 70 11.18 11.47 13.16
CA VAL A 70 10.78 10.40 12.24
C VAL A 70 11.00 9.02 12.85
N GLY A 71 10.11 8.10 12.58
CA GLY A 71 10.27 6.69 12.84
C GLY A 71 10.53 5.96 11.52
N VAL A 72 11.39 4.95 11.55
CA VAL A 72 11.73 4.16 10.36
C VAL A 72 11.62 2.70 10.68
N MET A 73 10.80 1.99 9.91
CA MET A 73 10.71 0.54 9.91
C MET A 73 11.38 0.01 8.64
N LEU A 74 12.56 -0.56 8.79
CA LEU A 74 13.31 -1.15 7.68
C LEU A 74 12.69 -2.48 7.25
N GLN A 75 12.73 -2.78 5.96
CA GLN A 75 12.28 -4.05 5.38
C GLN A 75 12.99 -5.26 6.02
N SER A 76 14.28 -5.14 6.33
CA SER A 76 15.04 -6.19 6.99
C SER A 76 16.25 -5.63 7.74
N GLY A 77 16.70 -6.36 8.75
CA GLY A 77 17.91 -6.00 9.51
C GLY A 77 17.67 -4.97 10.61
N GLY A 78 18.76 -4.35 11.08
CA GLY A 78 18.73 -3.30 12.13
C GLY A 78 18.61 -3.81 13.55
N ILE A 79 18.11 -5.02 13.80
CA ILE A 79 17.96 -5.59 15.15
C ILE A 79 18.96 -6.73 15.36
N PRO A 80 19.85 -6.65 16.40
CA PRO A 80 20.80 -7.71 16.69
C PRO A 80 20.10 -9.03 17.02
N GLN A 81 20.59 -10.14 16.48
CA GLN A 81 19.95 -11.45 16.56
C GLN A 81 19.78 -12.01 17.98
N SER A 82 20.68 -11.64 18.90
CA SER A 82 20.71 -12.13 20.28
C SER A 82 19.92 -11.27 21.27
N VAL A 83 19.56 -10.03 20.90
CA VAL A 83 18.89 -9.10 21.81
C VAL A 83 17.44 -9.53 22.03
N ARG A 84 16.94 -9.37 23.25
CA ARG A 84 15.53 -9.60 23.57
C ARG A 84 14.66 -8.41 23.18
N ALA A 85 13.39 -8.68 22.82
CA ALA A 85 12.48 -7.62 22.37
C ALA A 85 12.42 -6.44 23.36
N ILE A 86 12.24 -6.70 24.65
CA ILE A 86 12.18 -5.64 25.68
C ILE A 86 13.51 -4.90 25.84
N GLU A 87 14.64 -5.60 25.77
CA GLU A 87 15.97 -4.99 25.89
C GLU A 87 16.24 -4.04 24.73
N TYR A 88 15.84 -4.44 23.50
CA TYR A 88 15.99 -3.59 22.31
C TYR A 88 15.18 -2.30 22.42
N LEU A 89 13.89 -2.40 22.75
CA LEU A 89 13.07 -1.20 22.91
C LEU A 89 13.53 -0.33 24.08
N THR A 90 13.99 -0.94 25.19
CA THR A 90 14.55 -0.18 26.31
C THR A 90 15.85 0.53 25.93
N LEU A 91 16.69 -0.10 25.10
CA LEU A 91 17.89 0.56 24.58
C LEU A 91 17.51 1.76 23.71
N LEU A 92 16.59 1.58 22.73
CA LEU A 92 16.15 2.64 21.85
C LEU A 92 15.50 3.80 22.62
N SER A 93 14.70 3.52 23.64
CA SER A 93 14.05 4.56 24.43
C SER A 93 15.05 5.56 25.03
N ARG A 94 16.29 5.11 25.36
CA ARG A 94 17.32 5.97 25.93
C ARG A 94 17.89 7.03 24.97
N PHE A 95 17.66 6.86 23.67
CA PHE A 95 18.07 7.85 22.65
C PHE A 95 17.03 8.94 22.43
N HIS A 96 15.85 8.86 23.05
CA HIS A 96 14.77 9.82 22.87
C HIS A 96 14.46 10.59 24.16
N ALA A 97 14.19 11.88 24.04
CA ALA A 97 13.91 12.73 25.20
C ALA A 97 12.55 12.37 25.90
N ARG A 98 11.56 11.94 25.14
CA ARG A 98 10.22 11.59 25.62
C ARG A 98 9.72 10.30 24.95
N PRO A 99 10.37 9.15 25.20
CA PRO A 99 9.98 7.90 24.55
C PRO A 99 8.62 7.40 25.00
N LEU A 100 8.03 6.52 24.22
CA LEU A 100 6.94 5.65 24.66
C LEU A 100 7.48 4.61 25.66
N ASP A 101 6.61 4.10 26.54
CA ASP A 101 7.00 3.00 27.41
C ASP A 101 7.23 1.71 26.61
N PRO A 102 8.40 1.07 26.71
CA PRO A 102 8.72 -0.15 25.97
C PRO A 102 7.76 -1.31 26.24
N ARG A 103 7.23 -1.43 27.47
CA ARG A 103 6.31 -2.51 27.81
C ARG A 103 4.94 -2.27 27.23
N TRP A 104 4.48 -1.03 27.31
CA TRP A 104 3.24 -0.61 26.67
C TRP A 104 3.28 -0.83 25.15
N LEU A 105 4.40 -0.49 24.50
CA LEU A 105 4.57 -0.75 23.07
C LEU A 105 4.52 -2.24 22.73
N LEU A 106 5.21 -3.09 23.51
CA LEU A 106 5.16 -4.54 23.30
C LEU A 106 3.74 -5.10 23.47
N ASP A 107 2.99 -4.57 24.42
CA ASP A 107 1.60 -4.97 24.61
C ASP A 107 0.74 -4.52 23.42
N THR A 108 0.87 -3.27 23.02
CA THR A 108 0.15 -2.67 21.86
C THR A 108 0.37 -3.46 20.55
N VAL A 109 1.61 -3.92 20.29
CA VAL A 109 1.91 -4.74 19.11
C VAL A 109 1.71 -6.25 19.34
N GLY A 110 1.12 -6.66 20.49
CA GLY A 110 0.82 -8.05 20.81
C GLY A 110 2.04 -8.93 21.05
N LEU A 111 3.15 -8.35 21.55
CA LEU A 111 4.42 -9.04 21.83
C LEU A 111 4.75 -9.18 23.31
N ALA A 112 3.84 -8.82 24.22
CA ALA A 112 4.07 -8.90 25.68
C ALA A 112 4.51 -10.31 26.12
N HIS A 113 3.89 -11.35 25.56
CA HIS A 113 4.17 -12.76 25.88
C HIS A 113 5.56 -13.24 25.44
N VAL A 114 6.19 -12.56 24.46
CA VAL A 114 7.54 -12.87 23.95
C VAL A 114 8.57 -11.78 24.28
N ALA A 115 8.28 -10.88 25.20
CA ALA A 115 9.13 -9.75 25.56
C ALA A 115 10.58 -10.13 25.89
N LYS A 116 10.80 -11.31 26.50
CA LYS A 116 12.11 -11.84 26.87
C LYS A 116 12.71 -12.79 25.83
N THR A 117 12.04 -12.99 24.68
CA THR A 117 12.51 -13.87 23.62
C THR A 117 13.57 -13.16 22.78
N PRO A 118 14.72 -13.78 22.49
CA PRO A 118 15.70 -13.22 21.55
C PRO A 118 15.14 -13.05 20.16
N TYR A 119 15.55 -11.99 19.45
CA TYR A 119 15.05 -11.63 18.11
C TYR A 119 15.07 -12.79 17.12
N ARG A 120 16.18 -13.55 17.06
CA ARG A 120 16.33 -14.72 16.17
C ARG A 120 15.31 -15.84 16.39
N ARG A 121 14.61 -15.86 17.55
CA ARG A 121 13.59 -16.86 17.89
C ARG A 121 12.17 -16.36 17.67
N LEU A 122 12.01 -15.10 17.33
CA LEU A 122 10.72 -14.54 16.97
C LEU A 122 10.33 -15.03 15.56
N SER A 123 9.04 -15.27 15.34
CA SER A 123 8.52 -15.51 13.99
C SER A 123 8.69 -14.24 13.10
N GLY A 124 8.65 -14.39 11.79
CA GLY A 124 8.75 -13.26 10.87
C GLY A 124 7.76 -12.14 11.20
N GLY A 125 6.48 -12.47 11.43
CA GLY A 125 5.47 -11.50 11.82
C GLY A 125 5.73 -10.87 13.20
N GLN A 126 6.32 -11.59 14.15
CA GLN A 126 6.74 -11.02 15.44
C GLN A 126 7.94 -10.07 15.27
N GLN A 127 8.88 -10.40 14.39
CA GLN A 127 10.01 -9.54 14.05
C GLN A 127 9.54 -8.24 13.42
N GLN A 128 8.60 -8.30 12.47
CA GLN A 128 8.00 -7.12 11.84
C GLN A 128 7.27 -6.23 12.85
N ARG A 129 6.46 -6.81 13.74
CA ARG A 129 5.78 -6.05 14.79
C ARG A 129 6.76 -5.42 15.79
N LEU A 130 7.88 -6.06 16.10
CA LEU A 130 8.93 -5.46 16.91
C LEU A 130 9.61 -4.29 16.18
N SER A 131 9.87 -4.42 14.89
CA SER A 131 10.43 -3.33 14.05
C SER A 131 9.48 -2.13 14.01
N LEU A 132 8.17 -2.37 13.89
CA LEU A 132 7.15 -1.33 13.97
C LEU A 132 7.16 -0.63 15.34
N ALA A 133 7.19 -1.40 16.45
CA ALA A 133 7.30 -0.82 17.79
C ALA A 133 8.57 0.02 17.96
N ALA A 134 9.69 -0.43 17.39
CA ALA A 134 10.95 0.32 17.40
C ALA A 134 10.83 1.66 16.63
N ALA A 135 10.14 1.67 15.50
CA ALA A 135 9.88 2.90 14.74
C ALA A 135 9.03 3.92 15.54
N LEU A 136 8.17 3.44 16.43
CA LEU A 136 7.25 4.29 17.20
C LEU A 136 7.82 4.80 18.52
N ILE A 137 8.90 4.20 19.04
CA ILE A 137 9.42 4.45 20.40
C ILE A 137 9.67 5.94 20.69
N GLY A 138 10.11 6.71 19.68
CA GLY A 138 10.46 8.13 19.80
C GLY A 138 9.27 9.10 19.73
N ARG A 139 8.02 8.63 19.65
CA ARG A 139 6.82 9.46 19.36
C ARG A 139 6.99 10.30 18.08
N PRO A 140 7.20 9.67 16.93
CA PRO A 140 7.48 10.38 15.69
C PRO A 140 6.27 11.18 15.19
N GLU A 141 6.54 12.28 14.46
CA GLU A 141 5.55 13.02 13.68
C GLU A 141 5.26 12.35 12.33
N LEU A 142 6.23 11.59 11.82
CA LEU A 142 6.17 10.85 10.57
C LEU A 142 6.80 9.48 10.73
N VAL A 143 6.15 8.44 10.22
CA VAL A 143 6.70 7.07 10.20
C VAL A 143 6.84 6.61 8.75
N PHE A 144 8.01 6.07 8.42
CA PHE A 144 8.26 5.32 7.20
C PHE A 144 8.12 3.83 7.47
N LEU A 145 7.29 3.16 6.70
CA LEU A 145 7.00 1.72 6.84
C LEU A 145 7.31 1.04 5.51
N ASP A 146 8.43 0.33 5.44
CA ASP A 146 8.79 -0.41 4.23
C ASP A 146 8.23 -1.83 4.31
N GLU A 147 7.17 -2.12 3.52
CA GLU A 147 6.44 -3.39 3.49
C GLU A 147 6.02 -3.92 4.88
N PRO A 148 5.25 -3.15 5.68
CA PRO A 148 5.04 -3.43 7.10
C PRO A 148 4.36 -4.77 7.40
N THR A 149 3.62 -5.34 6.45
CA THR A 149 2.86 -6.58 6.64
C THR A 149 3.43 -7.77 5.85
N ALA A 150 4.60 -7.61 5.22
CA ALA A 150 5.23 -8.68 4.47
C ALA A 150 5.51 -9.91 5.35
N GLY A 151 5.10 -11.10 4.87
CA GLY A 151 5.30 -12.35 5.60
C GLY A 151 4.45 -12.54 6.86
N MET A 152 3.47 -11.67 7.11
CA MET A 152 2.51 -11.83 8.21
C MET A 152 1.35 -12.74 7.81
N ASP A 153 0.84 -13.49 8.79
CA ASP A 153 -0.46 -14.15 8.66
C ASP A 153 -1.61 -13.12 8.60
N PRO A 154 -2.80 -13.50 8.12
CA PRO A 154 -3.92 -12.56 7.97
C PRO A 154 -4.31 -11.83 9.27
N GLN A 155 -4.27 -12.51 10.42
CA GLN A 155 -4.63 -11.90 11.69
C GLN A 155 -3.61 -10.84 12.12
N ALA A 156 -2.31 -11.15 12.01
CA ALA A 156 -1.25 -10.20 12.32
C ALA A 156 -1.27 -8.99 11.38
N ARG A 157 -1.60 -9.21 10.10
CA ARG A 157 -1.77 -8.14 9.10
C ARG A 157 -2.89 -7.18 9.50
N HIS A 158 -4.08 -7.70 9.85
CA HIS A 158 -5.19 -6.87 10.31
C HIS A 158 -4.84 -6.04 11.55
N ALA A 159 -4.19 -6.64 12.55
CA ALA A 159 -3.74 -5.92 13.74
C ALA A 159 -2.74 -4.80 13.40
N THR A 160 -1.86 -5.02 12.41
CA THR A 160 -0.94 -3.99 11.92
C THR A 160 -1.68 -2.86 11.22
N TRP A 161 -2.70 -3.17 10.43
CA TRP A 161 -3.56 -2.16 9.78
C TRP A 161 -4.30 -1.30 10.80
N GLU A 162 -4.87 -1.92 11.84
CA GLU A 162 -5.53 -1.18 12.93
C GLU A 162 -4.55 -0.24 13.62
N LEU A 163 -3.30 -0.65 13.84
CA LEU A 163 -2.27 0.20 14.42
C LEU A 163 -1.92 1.38 13.51
N VAL A 164 -1.79 1.18 12.20
CA VAL A 164 -1.56 2.26 11.23
C VAL A 164 -2.72 3.25 11.24
N GLN A 165 -3.95 2.77 11.28
CA GLN A 165 -5.14 3.64 11.38
C GLN A 165 -5.16 4.41 12.71
N ALA A 166 -4.77 3.79 13.83
CA ALA A 166 -4.65 4.46 15.12
C ALA A 166 -3.58 5.56 15.11
N LEU A 167 -2.44 5.33 14.45
CA LEU A 167 -1.40 6.34 14.26
C LEU A 167 -1.93 7.54 13.47
N ARG A 168 -2.63 7.28 12.36
CA ARG A 168 -3.29 8.32 11.57
C ARG A 168 -4.30 9.12 12.41
N ALA A 169 -5.17 8.44 13.15
CA ALA A 169 -6.15 9.08 14.03
C ALA A 169 -5.50 9.94 15.13
N ALA A 170 -4.27 9.57 15.56
CA ALA A 170 -3.45 10.37 16.48
C ALA A 170 -2.70 11.53 15.80
N GLY A 171 -2.89 11.75 14.50
CA GLY A 171 -2.25 12.83 13.72
C GLY A 171 -0.82 12.53 13.27
N VAL A 172 -0.36 11.29 13.41
CA VAL A 172 0.96 10.86 12.89
C VAL A 172 0.84 10.64 11.38
N SER A 173 1.75 11.24 10.62
CA SER A 173 1.84 10.99 9.18
C SER A 173 2.49 9.63 8.94
N VAL A 174 2.01 8.89 7.94
CA VAL A 174 2.57 7.59 7.57
C VAL A 174 2.89 7.58 6.08
N ILE A 175 4.10 7.18 5.74
CA ILE A 175 4.47 6.83 4.38
C ILE A 175 4.79 5.34 4.38
N LEU A 176 4.07 4.57 3.60
CA LEU A 176 4.29 3.13 3.51
C LEU A 176 4.55 2.69 2.07
N THR A 177 5.40 1.68 1.91
CA THR A 177 5.47 0.92 0.67
C THR A 177 4.73 -0.38 0.86
N THR A 178 4.06 -0.82 -0.17
CA THR A 178 3.46 -2.16 -0.19
C THR A 178 3.33 -2.66 -1.62
N HIS A 179 3.27 -3.97 -1.75
CA HIS A 179 2.85 -4.65 -2.97
C HIS A 179 1.43 -5.26 -2.81
N PHE A 180 0.80 -5.08 -1.65
CA PHE A 180 -0.58 -5.50 -1.41
C PHE A 180 -1.54 -4.36 -1.72
N MET A 181 -2.33 -4.49 -2.79
CA MET A 181 -3.30 -3.47 -3.20
C MET A 181 -4.38 -3.25 -2.15
N GLU A 182 -4.88 -4.33 -1.53
CA GLU A 182 -5.86 -4.27 -0.44
C GLU A 182 -5.36 -3.41 0.74
N GLU A 183 -4.05 -3.51 1.07
CA GLU A 183 -3.44 -2.68 2.11
C GLU A 183 -3.49 -1.20 1.75
N ALA A 184 -3.12 -0.87 0.51
CA ALA A 184 -3.15 0.50 0.03
C ALA A 184 -4.58 1.05 -0.04
N GLU A 185 -5.55 0.28 -0.55
CA GLU A 185 -6.95 0.68 -0.60
C GLU A 185 -7.53 0.96 0.79
N ARG A 186 -7.19 0.11 1.76
CA ARG A 186 -7.76 0.17 3.10
C ARG A 186 -7.15 1.24 3.99
N LEU A 187 -5.86 1.51 3.85
CA LEU A 187 -5.12 2.38 4.77
C LEU A 187 -4.90 3.79 4.25
N SER A 188 -4.83 3.97 2.92
CA SER A 188 -4.28 5.21 2.37
C SER A 188 -5.33 6.29 2.17
N ASP A 189 -4.96 7.51 2.53
CA ASP A 189 -5.62 8.73 2.07
C ASP A 189 -5.17 9.09 0.66
N HIS A 190 -3.89 8.77 0.35
CA HIS A 190 -3.26 9.07 -0.93
C HIS A 190 -2.38 7.92 -1.38
N VAL A 191 -2.47 7.56 -2.64
CA VAL A 191 -1.69 6.50 -3.29
C VAL A 191 -0.87 7.12 -4.41
N VAL A 192 0.40 6.73 -4.47
CA VAL A 192 1.32 7.10 -5.55
C VAL A 192 1.80 5.82 -6.21
N ILE A 193 1.44 5.61 -7.46
CA ILE A 193 1.89 4.46 -8.25
C ILE A 193 3.14 4.87 -9.00
N ILE A 194 4.22 4.10 -8.82
CA ILE A 194 5.49 4.34 -9.49
C ILE A 194 5.88 3.15 -10.37
N ASP A 195 6.38 3.44 -11.56
CA ASP A 195 7.04 2.47 -12.44
C ASP A 195 8.30 3.09 -13.03
N ARG A 196 9.38 2.30 -13.10
CA ARG A 196 10.69 2.71 -13.68
C ARG A 196 11.19 4.06 -13.17
N GLY A 197 11.03 4.31 -11.87
CA GLY A 197 11.49 5.53 -11.22
C GLY A 197 10.63 6.77 -11.44
N ARG A 198 9.45 6.66 -12.05
CA ARG A 198 8.53 7.76 -12.35
C ARG A 198 7.16 7.52 -11.72
N VAL A 199 6.46 8.59 -11.37
CA VAL A 199 5.06 8.52 -10.98
C VAL A 199 4.21 8.30 -12.24
N VAL A 200 3.40 7.23 -12.25
CA VAL A 200 2.49 6.90 -13.34
C VAL A 200 1.05 7.26 -13.01
N ALA A 201 0.67 7.24 -11.73
CA ALA A 201 -0.62 7.74 -11.25
C ALA A 201 -0.50 8.17 -9.77
N SER A 202 -1.36 9.09 -9.36
CA SER A 202 -1.39 9.58 -7.98
C SER A 202 -2.78 10.17 -7.68
N GLY A 203 -3.35 9.80 -6.54
CA GLY A 203 -4.68 10.24 -6.10
C GLY A 203 -5.12 9.48 -4.86
N SER A 204 -6.31 9.77 -4.34
CA SER A 204 -6.95 8.90 -3.35
C SER A 204 -7.29 7.54 -4.00
N PRO A 205 -7.45 6.46 -3.22
CA PRO A 205 -7.94 5.19 -3.76
C PRO A 205 -9.20 5.35 -4.61
N ALA A 206 -10.16 6.13 -4.12
CA ALA A 206 -11.42 6.39 -4.82
C ALA A 206 -11.24 7.15 -6.15
N GLU A 207 -10.33 8.15 -6.20
CA GLU A 207 -10.01 8.86 -7.45
C GLU A 207 -9.33 7.95 -8.48
N LEU A 208 -8.43 7.07 -8.02
CA LEU A 208 -7.71 6.15 -8.90
C LEU A 208 -8.59 5.03 -9.45
N THR A 209 -9.46 4.47 -8.61
CA THR A 209 -10.39 3.41 -9.03
C THR A 209 -11.58 3.96 -9.83
N GLY A 210 -11.91 5.24 -9.63
CA GLY A 210 -13.03 5.91 -10.28
C GLY A 210 -14.38 5.39 -9.81
N SER A 211 -15.44 5.88 -10.46
CA SER A 211 -16.81 5.42 -10.24
C SER A 211 -17.21 4.26 -11.15
N ALA A 212 -16.30 3.79 -12.00
CA ALA A 212 -16.58 2.71 -12.94
C ALA A 212 -17.00 1.44 -12.18
N GLY A 213 -18.21 1.00 -12.44
CA GLY A 213 -18.73 -0.24 -11.91
C GLY A 213 -18.34 -1.42 -12.80
N GLN A 214 -18.08 -2.55 -12.18
CA GLN A 214 -17.85 -3.80 -12.88
C GLN A 214 -18.93 -4.82 -12.49
N LEU A 215 -19.52 -5.47 -13.50
CA LEU A 215 -20.44 -6.58 -13.30
C LEU A 215 -19.81 -7.84 -13.89
N ARG A 216 -19.53 -8.82 -13.04
CA ARG A 216 -19.06 -10.13 -13.48
C ARG A 216 -20.16 -11.15 -13.41
N PHE A 217 -20.26 -12.01 -14.42
CA PHE A 217 -21.16 -13.15 -14.40
C PHE A 217 -20.59 -14.32 -15.21
N ARG A 218 -21.15 -15.51 -14.97
CA ARG A 218 -20.83 -16.71 -15.73
C ARG A 218 -22.02 -17.10 -16.59
N ALA A 219 -21.74 -17.48 -17.84
CA ALA A 219 -22.73 -18.01 -18.77
C ALA A 219 -22.06 -18.98 -19.74
N GLN A 220 -22.80 -19.49 -20.72
CA GLN A 220 -22.20 -20.28 -21.82
C GLN A 220 -21.14 -19.44 -22.55
N PRO A 221 -20.05 -20.06 -23.04
CA PRO A 221 -19.04 -19.36 -23.82
C PRO A 221 -19.58 -18.81 -25.13
N GLY A 222 -19.00 -17.70 -25.61
CA GLY A 222 -19.28 -17.16 -26.95
C GLY A 222 -20.60 -16.38 -27.03
N LEU A 223 -20.99 -15.65 -25.98
CA LEU A 223 -22.12 -14.72 -26.07
C LEU A 223 -21.79 -13.57 -27.05
N ASP A 224 -22.82 -13.11 -27.75
CA ASP A 224 -22.75 -11.91 -28.59
C ASP A 224 -22.65 -10.66 -27.69
N THR A 225 -21.41 -10.33 -27.32
CA THR A 225 -21.12 -9.20 -26.43
C THR A 225 -21.43 -7.85 -27.10
N GLU A 226 -21.36 -7.74 -28.43
CA GLU A 226 -21.73 -6.51 -29.15
C GLU A 226 -23.21 -6.19 -28.99
N ASN A 227 -24.06 -7.22 -29.15
CA ASN A 227 -25.49 -7.09 -28.95
C ASN A 227 -25.87 -6.84 -27.47
N LEU A 228 -25.10 -7.41 -26.53
CA LEU A 228 -25.25 -7.11 -25.09
C LEU A 228 -24.94 -5.62 -24.83
N LEU A 229 -23.83 -5.12 -25.36
CA LEU A 229 -23.43 -3.71 -25.21
C LEU A 229 -24.45 -2.72 -25.77
N ALA A 230 -25.17 -3.09 -26.84
CA ALA A 230 -26.23 -2.25 -27.37
C ALA A 230 -27.42 -2.06 -26.42
N ALA A 231 -27.60 -2.96 -25.45
CA ALA A 231 -28.63 -2.87 -24.40
C ALA A 231 -28.16 -2.15 -23.12
N LEU A 232 -26.90 -1.73 -23.08
CA LEU A 232 -26.26 -1.10 -21.92
C LEU A 232 -26.01 0.40 -22.14
N PRO A 233 -25.74 1.17 -21.08
CA PRO A 233 -25.39 2.59 -21.20
C PRO A 233 -24.21 2.82 -22.14
N PRO A 234 -24.19 3.96 -22.88
CA PRO A 234 -23.09 4.30 -23.77
C PRO A 234 -21.75 4.33 -23.02
N GLY A 235 -20.70 3.81 -23.68
CA GLY A 235 -19.37 3.72 -23.07
C GLY A 235 -19.13 2.47 -22.20
N SER A 236 -20.09 1.55 -22.16
CA SER A 236 -19.90 0.22 -21.58
C SER A 236 -18.96 -0.62 -22.42
N ALA A 237 -18.16 -1.48 -21.78
CA ALA A 237 -17.32 -2.48 -22.42
C ALA A 237 -17.66 -3.89 -21.89
N ALA A 238 -17.51 -4.90 -22.75
CA ALA A 238 -17.72 -6.29 -22.38
C ALA A 238 -16.52 -7.14 -22.80
N LYS A 239 -16.07 -8.02 -21.91
CA LYS A 239 -14.94 -8.92 -22.16
C LYS A 239 -15.27 -10.31 -21.65
N GLU A 240 -15.00 -11.32 -22.47
CA GLU A 240 -15.00 -12.71 -22.06
C GLU A 240 -13.56 -13.17 -21.78
N SER A 241 -13.27 -13.56 -20.53
CA SER A 241 -11.96 -14.10 -20.16
C SER A 241 -11.98 -14.69 -18.73
N PRO A 242 -11.72 -15.98 -18.53
CA PRO A 242 -11.68 -17.07 -19.52
C PRO A 242 -13.06 -17.40 -20.10
N ALA A 243 -13.12 -18.37 -21.02
CA ALA A 243 -14.37 -18.76 -21.69
C ALA A 243 -15.52 -18.99 -20.70
N GLY A 244 -16.68 -18.39 -20.98
CA GLY A 244 -17.87 -18.42 -20.13
C GLY A 244 -17.82 -17.48 -18.91
N HIS A 245 -16.77 -16.66 -18.75
CA HIS A 245 -16.68 -15.64 -17.71
C HIS A 245 -16.72 -14.26 -18.36
N TYR A 246 -17.72 -13.48 -18.00
CA TYR A 246 -17.97 -12.18 -18.60
C TYR A 246 -17.72 -11.08 -17.57
N LEU A 247 -17.00 -10.05 -18.00
CA LEU A 247 -16.78 -8.80 -17.30
C LEU A 247 -17.41 -7.68 -18.11
N LEU A 248 -18.37 -6.99 -17.50
CA LEU A 248 -18.93 -5.76 -18.01
C LEU A 248 -18.37 -4.59 -17.23
N GLU A 249 -17.83 -3.62 -17.93
CA GLU A 249 -17.33 -2.37 -17.35
C GLU A 249 -18.28 -1.25 -17.76
N VAL A 250 -18.72 -0.47 -16.80
CA VAL A 250 -19.59 0.70 -17.01
C VAL A 250 -18.95 1.93 -16.42
N GLN A 251 -19.21 3.10 -17.03
CA GLN A 251 -18.60 4.37 -16.60
C GLN A 251 -19.09 4.85 -15.23
N GLU A 252 -20.30 4.44 -14.86
CA GLU A 252 -20.93 4.78 -13.58
C GLU A 252 -21.02 3.53 -12.68
N ALA A 253 -21.40 3.72 -11.43
CA ALA A 253 -21.64 2.60 -10.53
C ALA A 253 -22.74 1.67 -11.06
N VAL A 254 -22.59 0.37 -10.87
CA VAL A 254 -23.63 -0.61 -11.20
C VAL A 254 -24.87 -0.32 -10.37
N ASP A 255 -25.96 0.03 -11.03
CA ASP A 255 -27.26 0.29 -10.43
C ASP A 255 -28.24 -0.88 -10.65
N PRO A 256 -29.39 -0.90 -9.98
CA PRO A 256 -30.42 -1.92 -10.21
C PRO A 256 -30.94 -1.98 -11.64
N GLY A 257 -30.95 -0.85 -12.37
CA GLY A 257 -31.37 -0.77 -13.78
C GLY A 257 -30.42 -1.53 -14.70
N LEU A 258 -29.11 -1.39 -14.50
CA LEU A 258 -28.10 -2.14 -15.24
C LEU A 258 -28.24 -3.64 -15.01
N LEU A 259 -28.44 -4.06 -13.75
CA LEU A 259 -28.65 -5.48 -13.41
C LEU A 259 -29.90 -6.03 -14.10
N ALA A 260 -31.00 -5.27 -14.09
CA ALA A 260 -32.22 -5.62 -14.76
C ALA A 260 -32.01 -5.73 -16.28
N ALA A 261 -31.31 -4.79 -16.92
CA ALA A 261 -31.01 -4.84 -18.33
C ALA A 261 -30.19 -6.08 -18.73
N VAL A 262 -29.11 -6.39 -17.98
CA VAL A 262 -28.28 -7.57 -18.25
C VAL A 262 -29.06 -8.86 -18.05
N THR A 263 -29.83 -8.98 -16.97
CA THR A 263 -30.61 -10.19 -16.69
C THR A 263 -31.77 -10.39 -17.66
N ALA A 264 -32.45 -9.32 -18.09
CA ALA A 264 -33.50 -9.36 -19.13
C ALA A 264 -32.88 -9.77 -20.49
N TRP A 265 -31.75 -9.18 -20.88
CA TRP A 265 -31.05 -9.57 -22.10
C TRP A 265 -30.66 -11.05 -22.13
N CYS A 266 -30.19 -11.57 -20.99
CA CYS A 266 -29.90 -13.01 -20.84
C CYS A 266 -31.17 -13.87 -20.95
N ALA A 267 -32.25 -13.46 -20.28
CA ALA A 267 -33.52 -14.20 -20.28
C ALA A 267 -34.13 -14.28 -21.69
N ASP A 268 -34.15 -13.18 -22.45
CA ASP A 268 -34.67 -13.12 -23.82
C ASP A 268 -33.95 -14.07 -24.79
N ARG A 269 -32.71 -14.44 -24.46
CA ARG A 269 -31.86 -15.35 -25.26
C ARG A 269 -31.72 -16.74 -24.68
N GLY A 270 -32.47 -17.05 -23.59
CA GLY A 270 -32.38 -18.33 -22.91
C GLY A 270 -30.99 -18.59 -22.29
N VAL A 271 -30.24 -17.54 -21.99
CA VAL A 271 -28.93 -17.60 -21.36
C VAL A 271 -29.07 -17.55 -19.85
N LEU A 272 -28.59 -18.56 -19.15
CA LEU A 272 -28.54 -18.55 -17.69
C LEU A 272 -27.28 -17.81 -17.21
N ALA A 273 -27.44 -16.57 -16.76
CA ALA A 273 -26.40 -15.85 -16.04
C ALA A 273 -26.32 -16.36 -14.60
N SER A 274 -25.17 -16.88 -14.21
CA SER A 274 -24.91 -17.38 -12.85
C SER A 274 -23.74 -16.62 -12.22
N SER A 275 -23.64 -16.68 -10.87
CA SER A 275 -22.56 -16.00 -10.12
C SER A 275 -22.44 -14.52 -10.43
N LEU A 276 -23.56 -13.82 -10.57
CA LEU A 276 -23.60 -12.38 -10.76
C LEU A 276 -22.96 -11.68 -9.55
N LYS A 277 -21.91 -10.89 -9.81
CA LYS A 277 -21.20 -10.12 -8.80
C LYS A 277 -21.01 -8.70 -9.28
N ILE A 278 -21.39 -7.74 -8.44
CA ILE A 278 -21.03 -6.35 -8.61
C ILE A 278 -19.67 -6.19 -7.95
N GLU A 279 -18.70 -5.73 -8.70
CA GLU A 279 -17.37 -5.41 -8.19
C GLU A 279 -17.07 -3.94 -8.54
N SER A 280 -16.40 -3.25 -7.64
CA SER A 280 -15.80 -1.96 -7.96
C SER A 280 -14.45 -2.23 -8.59
N ARG A 281 -14.03 -1.36 -9.50
CA ARG A 281 -12.66 -1.38 -10.02
C ARG A 281 -11.70 -1.25 -8.84
N THR A 282 -10.70 -2.11 -8.78
CA THR A 282 -9.72 -2.15 -7.71
C THR A 282 -8.44 -1.40 -8.09
N LEU A 283 -7.60 -1.05 -7.11
CA LEU A 283 -6.26 -0.54 -7.39
C LEU A 283 -5.40 -1.56 -8.15
N GLU A 284 -5.68 -2.87 -8.02
CA GLU A 284 -5.02 -3.93 -8.79
C GLU A 284 -5.34 -3.80 -10.28
N ASP A 285 -6.60 -3.56 -10.64
CA ASP A 285 -7.02 -3.33 -12.03
C ASP A 285 -6.33 -2.08 -12.61
N VAL A 286 -6.32 -0.99 -11.86
CA VAL A 286 -5.64 0.26 -12.25
C VAL A 286 -4.14 0.04 -12.45
N PHE A 287 -3.52 -0.67 -11.54
CA PHE A 287 -2.10 -0.96 -11.59
C PHE A 287 -1.73 -1.81 -12.83
N LEU A 288 -2.49 -2.87 -13.10
CA LEU A 288 -2.30 -3.73 -14.27
C LEU A 288 -2.43 -2.97 -15.58
N GLU A 289 -3.42 -2.09 -15.69
CA GLU A 289 -3.58 -1.22 -16.87
C GLU A 289 -2.40 -0.28 -17.09
N LEU A 290 -1.91 0.36 -16.02
CA LEU A 290 -0.84 1.36 -16.12
C LEU A 290 0.55 0.76 -16.33
N THR A 291 0.81 -0.43 -15.77
CA THR A 291 2.14 -1.02 -15.78
C THR A 291 2.27 -2.21 -16.74
N GLY A 292 1.14 -2.80 -17.16
CA GLY A 292 1.11 -4.01 -17.98
C GLY A 292 1.70 -5.24 -17.30
N ARG A 293 1.87 -5.22 -15.98
CA ARG A 293 2.53 -6.27 -15.18
C ARG A 293 1.74 -6.60 -13.92
N ASP A 294 1.70 -7.87 -13.59
CA ASP A 294 1.23 -8.33 -12.28
C ASP A 294 2.32 -8.06 -11.22
N LEU A 295 1.93 -7.56 -10.03
CA LEU A 295 2.85 -7.36 -8.91
C LEU A 295 3.47 -8.65 -8.36
N ARG A 296 2.86 -9.77 -8.69
CA ARG A 296 3.27 -11.10 -8.20
C ARG A 296 4.31 -11.79 -9.07
N SER A 297 4.72 -11.16 -10.17
CA SER A 297 5.75 -11.71 -11.08
C SER A 297 7.17 -11.27 -10.74
#